data_8ad52ef8205203076ef9ead818013cf4
#
_entry.id   8ad52ef8205203076ef9ead818013cf4
#
_cell.length_a   1.000
_cell.length_b   1.000
_cell.length_c   1.000
_cell.angle_alpha   90.00
_cell.angle_beta   90.00
_cell.angle_gamma   90.00
#
_symmetry.space_group_name_H-M   'P 1'
#
loop_
_entity.id
_entity.type
_entity.pdbx_description
1 polymer ?
#
loop_
_entity_poly.entity_id
_entity_poly.type
_entity_poly.pdbx_seq_one_letter_code
_entity_poly.pdbx_strand_id
1 'polypeptide(L)'
;MRFDEVRQFIDASTQALRQGQGPAVRSDFYGAWVLMTYASCQYALDEIGQGCIGFLGNRHKYARSMPDLVFKNHERLTLDTARRMTDGDAQTRSQIKQALLEIYSAKWSTNSSLLKMERNVWPSNVREWLKRIGVEERDMSWMSDPASPGASDTYSSRLAELVEERNPIAHGQSPQRVLSAATMKSWLTECEDFMENCAMTVELHLSRHHVARIARLGVLDRKLKLSNKTVPVLVLNHQVRVGDHVLLGSQSERKKVAKVTSIMSGGMAFNDLPAGHERVAIGLSKPHQGSGLYLTP
;
A
#
# COMPACT_ATOMS: atom_id res chain seq x y z
N MET A 1 0.05 9.91 2.52
CA MET A 1 -0.62 9.05 3.57
C MET A 1 -0.73 9.84 4.87
N ARG A 2 -1.74 9.57 5.71
CA ARG A 2 -1.99 10.34 6.96
C ARG A 2 -1.04 10.03 8.12
N PHE A 3 -0.02 9.21 7.91
CA PHE A 3 0.93 8.82 8.98
C PHE A 3 1.73 10.00 9.53
N ASP A 4 2.08 10.99 8.70
CA ASP A 4 2.77 12.19 9.17
C ASP A 4 1.92 13.06 10.10
N GLU A 5 0.61 13.14 9.85
CA GLU A 5 -0.33 13.81 10.76
C GLU A 5 -0.36 13.13 12.13
N VAL A 6 -0.32 11.79 12.15
CA VAL A 6 -0.25 11.01 13.41
C VAL A 6 1.06 11.26 14.13
N ARG A 7 2.21 11.30 13.42
CA ARG A 7 3.51 11.65 14.00
C ARG A 7 3.49 13.03 14.67
N GLN A 8 2.96 14.02 13.96
CA GLN A 8 2.83 15.38 14.48
C GLN A 8 1.92 15.43 15.72
N PHE A 9 0.81 14.70 15.73
CA PHE A 9 -0.08 14.61 16.88
C PHE A 9 0.60 13.94 18.09
N ILE A 10 1.37 12.86 17.87
CA ILE A 10 2.16 12.22 18.93
C ILE A 10 3.16 13.23 19.54
N ASP A 11 3.83 14.02 18.70
CA ASP A 11 4.79 15.02 19.16
C ASP A 11 4.14 16.13 19.96
N ALA A 12 3.07 16.71 19.45
CA ALA A 12 2.34 17.79 20.10
C ALA A 12 1.74 17.34 21.45
N SER A 13 1.10 16.17 21.49
CA SER A 13 0.54 15.62 22.73
C SER A 13 1.61 15.23 23.76
N THR A 14 2.77 14.74 23.31
CA THR A 14 3.91 14.45 24.18
C THR A 14 4.46 15.72 24.82
N GLN A 15 4.51 16.82 24.07
CA GLN A 15 4.91 18.12 24.61
C GLN A 15 3.92 18.62 25.65
N ALA A 16 2.61 18.49 25.40
CA ALA A 16 1.57 18.84 26.35
C ALA A 16 1.66 18.04 27.67
N LEU A 17 1.93 16.73 27.58
CA LEU A 17 2.10 15.85 28.73
C LEU A 17 3.30 16.22 29.62
N ARG A 18 4.38 16.79 29.07
CA ARG A 18 5.54 17.27 29.82
C ARG A 18 5.21 18.48 30.73
N GLN A 19 4.08 19.14 30.49
CA GLN A 19 3.64 20.28 31.25
C GLN A 19 2.81 19.92 32.50
N GLY A 20 2.83 18.65 32.96
CA GLY A 20 2.33 18.24 34.25
C GLY A 20 0.93 17.65 34.29
N GLN A 21 0.47 17.06 33.20
CA GLN A 21 -0.84 16.40 33.15
C GLN A 21 -0.81 14.97 33.74
N GLY A 22 -1.88 14.59 34.44
CA GLY A 22 -1.98 13.31 35.16
C GLY A 22 -2.06 12.05 34.29
N PRO A 23 -1.99 10.85 34.92
CA PRO A 23 -1.97 9.55 34.22
C PRO A 23 -3.18 9.29 33.31
N ALA A 24 -4.37 9.78 33.67
CA ALA A 24 -5.58 9.63 32.89
C ALA A 24 -5.45 10.27 31.49
N VAL A 25 -4.94 11.51 31.45
CA VAL A 25 -4.72 12.26 30.19
C VAL A 25 -3.71 11.55 29.31
N ARG A 26 -2.68 10.92 29.89
CA ARG A 26 -1.71 10.11 29.16
C ARG A 26 -2.36 8.88 28.51
N SER A 27 -3.29 8.24 29.20
CA SER A 27 -4.06 7.09 28.68
C SER A 27 -4.94 7.51 27.51
N ASP A 28 -5.60 8.68 27.61
CA ASP A 28 -6.46 9.21 26.56
C ASP A 28 -5.68 9.56 25.29
N PHE A 29 -4.52 10.21 25.41
CA PHE A 29 -3.65 10.45 24.26
C PHE A 29 -3.15 9.17 23.62
N TYR A 30 -2.76 8.18 24.42
CA TYR A 30 -2.37 6.87 23.90
C TYR A 30 -3.50 6.21 23.12
N GLY A 31 -4.71 6.22 23.66
CA GLY A 31 -5.91 5.71 22.96
C GLY A 31 -6.13 6.42 21.62
N ALA A 32 -5.98 7.75 21.60
CA ALA A 32 -6.08 8.52 20.37
C ALA A 32 -4.98 8.15 19.35
N TRP A 33 -3.71 7.95 19.80
CA TRP A 33 -2.64 7.53 18.90
C TRP A 33 -2.93 6.18 18.22
N VAL A 34 -3.41 5.19 19.00
CA VAL A 34 -3.78 3.87 18.51
C VAL A 34 -4.91 3.97 17.46
N LEU A 35 -5.98 4.72 17.79
CA LEU A 35 -7.12 4.90 16.88
C LEU A 35 -6.73 5.61 15.59
N MET A 36 -5.91 6.65 15.66
CA MET A 36 -5.43 7.39 14.49
C MET A 36 -4.50 6.55 13.63
N THR A 37 -3.61 5.75 14.23
CA THR A 37 -2.74 4.81 13.51
C THR A 37 -3.57 3.78 12.75
N TYR A 38 -4.56 3.18 13.43
CA TYR A 38 -5.47 2.23 12.80
C TYR A 38 -6.28 2.85 11.66
N ALA A 39 -6.83 4.03 11.85
CA ALA A 39 -7.57 4.76 10.81
C ALA A 39 -6.69 5.10 9.60
N SER A 40 -5.40 5.41 9.84
CA SER A 40 -4.43 5.65 8.76
C SER A 40 -4.14 4.39 7.95
N CYS A 41 -4.04 3.22 8.59
CA CYS A 41 -3.91 1.94 7.91
C CYS A 41 -5.15 1.62 7.05
N GLN A 42 -6.35 1.82 7.61
CA GLN A 42 -7.59 1.60 6.88
C GLN A 42 -7.71 2.53 5.67
N TYR A 43 -7.42 3.81 5.85
CA TYR A 43 -7.40 4.79 4.77
C TYR A 43 -6.40 4.42 3.67
N ALA A 44 -5.19 3.98 4.04
CA ALA A 44 -4.18 3.56 3.06
C ALA A 44 -4.64 2.37 2.21
N LEU A 45 -5.28 1.37 2.83
CA LEU A 45 -5.84 0.22 2.09
C LEU A 45 -6.99 0.63 1.16
N ASP A 46 -7.86 1.56 1.59
CA ASP A 46 -8.91 2.10 0.74
C ASP A 46 -8.33 2.84 -0.47
N GLU A 47 -7.29 3.66 -0.30
CA GLU A 47 -6.58 4.35 -1.39
C GLU A 47 -5.92 3.36 -2.36
N ILE A 48 -5.24 2.32 -1.85
CA ILE A 48 -4.65 1.26 -2.68
C ILE A 48 -5.74 0.56 -3.49
N GLY A 49 -6.87 0.26 -2.85
CA GLY A 49 -8.04 -0.34 -3.50
C GLY A 49 -8.61 0.53 -4.61
N GLN A 50 -8.81 1.82 -4.34
CA GLN A 50 -9.31 2.78 -5.34
C GLN A 50 -8.34 2.94 -6.51
N GLY A 51 -7.03 3.01 -6.23
CA GLY A 51 -5.99 3.04 -7.27
C GLY A 51 -6.04 1.79 -8.16
N CYS A 52 -6.20 0.61 -7.56
CA CYS A 52 -6.33 -0.65 -8.29
C CYS A 52 -7.58 -0.67 -9.18
N ILE A 53 -8.76 -0.26 -8.65
CA ILE A 53 -10.00 -0.15 -9.43
C ILE A 53 -9.83 0.82 -10.59
N GLY A 54 -9.29 1.99 -10.33
CA GLY A 54 -9.06 3.02 -11.34
C GLY A 54 -8.15 2.51 -12.46
N PHE A 55 -7.05 1.85 -12.09
CA PHE A 55 -6.15 1.23 -13.07
C PHE A 55 -6.85 0.16 -13.93
N LEU A 56 -7.55 -0.77 -13.30
CA LEU A 56 -8.29 -1.83 -13.99
C LEU A 56 -9.39 -1.25 -14.87
N GLY A 57 -10.17 -0.29 -14.39
CA GLY A 57 -11.23 0.38 -15.13
C GLY A 57 -10.74 1.14 -16.36
N ASN A 58 -9.58 1.79 -16.26
CA ASN A 58 -8.94 2.49 -17.40
C ASN A 58 -8.39 1.51 -18.47
N ARG A 59 -8.08 0.27 -18.09
CA ARG A 59 -7.48 -0.74 -18.98
C ARG A 59 -8.51 -1.71 -19.55
N HIS A 60 -9.55 -1.99 -18.82
CA HIS A 60 -10.58 -2.97 -19.16
C HIS A 60 -11.93 -2.27 -19.30
N LYS A 61 -12.33 -2.02 -20.56
CA LYS A 61 -13.63 -1.41 -20.87
C LYS A 61 -14.81 -2.27 -20.40
N TYR A 62 -14.61 -3.57 -20.32
CA TYR A 62 -15.63 -4.55 -19.97
C TYR A 62 -15.15 -5.44 -18.82
N ALA A 63 -16.04 -5.80 -17.90
CA ALA A 63 -15.73 -6.69 -16.79
C ALA A 63 -15.14 -8.03 -17.27
N ARG A 64 -15.67 -8.60 -18.35
CA ARG A 64 -15.18 -9.84 -18.96
C ARG A 64 -13.77 -9.77 -19.56
N SER A 65 -13.24 -8.59 -19.77
CA SER A 65 -11.86 -8.40 -20.25
C SER A 65 -10.85 -8.30 -19.13
N MET A 66 -11.30 -8.30 -17.86
CA MET A 66 -10.42 -8.34 -16.70
C MET A 66 -9.67 -9.66 -16.58
N PRO A 67 -8.56 -9.69 -15.83
CA PRO A 67 -7.92 -10.95 -15.49
C PRO A 67 -8.94 -11.93 -14.89
N ASP A 68 -8.96 -13.17 -15.39
CA ASP A 68 -9.96 -14.19 -15.03
C ASP A 68 -10.17 -14.34 -13.52
N LEU A 69 -9.08 -14.29 -12.75
CA LEU A 69 -9.16 -14.44 -11.30
C LEU A 69 -9.89 -13.28 -10.63
N VAL A 70 -9.65 -12.05 -11.09
CA VAL A 70 -10.33 -10.85 -10.60
C VAL A 70 -11.82 -10.92 -10.92
N PHE A 71 -12.15 -11.29 -12.16
CA PHE A 71 -13.54 -11.43 -12.60
C PHE A 71 -14.29 -12.53 -11.81
N LYS A 72 -13.71 -13.72 -11.67
CA LYS A 72 -14.30 -14.83 -10.90
C LYS A 72 -14.48 -14.49 -9.43
N ASN A 73 -13.54 -13.77 -8.82
CA ASN A 73 -13.67 -13.33 -7.44
C ASN A 73 -14.77 -12.28 -7.28
N HIS A 74 -14.91 -11.36 -8.23
CA HIS A 74 -16.00 -10.38 -8.25
C HIS A 74 -17.37 -11.07 -8.34
N GLU A 75 -17.53 -12.01 -9.27
CA GLU A 75 -18.75 -12.80 -9.42
C GLU A 75 -19.10 -13.56 -8.14
N ARG A 76 -18.12 -14.30 -7.59
CA ARG A 76 -18.33 -15.07 -6.34
C ARG A 76 -18.75 -14.17 -5.18
N LEU A 77 -18.05 -13.06 -4.96
CA LEU A 77 -18.37 -12.13 -3.85
C LEU A 77 -19.74 -11.50 -4.00
N THR A 78 -20.13 -11.13 -5.23
CA THR A 78 -21.45 -10.59 -5.51
C THR A 78 -22.54 -11.59 -5.19
N LEU A 79 -22.37 -12.85 -5.60
CA LEU A 79 -23.32 -13.92 -5.31
C LEU A 79 -23.36 -14.26 -3.82
N ASP A 80 -22.23 -14.31 -3.13
CA ASP A 80 -22.16 -14.57 -1.69
C ASP A 80 -22.83 -13.45 -0.89
N THR A 81 -22.63 -12.19 -1.30
CA THR A 81 -23.29 -11.04 -0.68
C THR A 81 -24.79 -11.10 -0.92
N ALA A 82 -25.24 -11.41 -2.14
CA ALA A 82 -26.64 -11.55 -2.47
C ALA A 82 -27.32 -12.69 -1.67
N ARG A 83 -26.64 -13.82 -1.47
CA ARG A 83 -27.15 -14.96 -0.66
C ARG A 83 -27.31 -14.62 0.82
N ARG A 84 -26.45 -13.76 1.37
CA ARG A 84 -26.53 -13.36 2.78
C ARG A 84 -27.59 -12.29 3.03
N MET A 85 -28.10 -11.69 1.96
CA MET A 85 -29.11 -10.65 2.04
C MET A 85 -30.50 -11.26 2.22
N THR A 86 -30.96 -11.39 3.44
CA THR A 86 -32.37 -11.67 3.74
C THR A 86 -33.19 -10.39 3.81
N ASP A 87 -32.68 -9.32 4.46
CA ASP A 87 -33.41 -8.05 4.68
C ASP A 87 -32.45 -6.82 4.59
N GLY A 88 -31.60 -6.78 3.58
CA GLY A 88 -30.66 -5.67 3.39
C GLY A 88 -31.34 -4.33 3.15
N ASP A 89 -30.67 -3.27 3.62
CA ASP A 89 -31.09 -1.89 3.36
C ASP A 89 -31.05 -1.53 1.87
N ALA A 90 -31.65 -0.40 1.51
CA ALA A 90 -31.73 0.06 0.13
C ALA A 90 -30.34 0.29 -0.50
N GLN A 91 -29.35 0.68 0.32
CA GLN A 91 -27.97 0.92 -0.13
C GLN A 91 -27.29 -0.40 -0.52
N THR A 92 -27.39 -1.43 0.30
CA THR A 92 -26.83 -2.76 0.03
C THR A 92 -27.49 -3.40 -1.20
N ARG A 93 -28.83 -3.27 -1.35
CA ARG A 93 -29.54 -3.71 -2.55
C ARG A 93 -29.06 -3.00 -3.82
N SER A 94 -28.83 -1.69 -3.74
CA SER A 94 -28.30 -0.90 -4.86
C SER A 94 -26.89 -1.34 -5.25
N GLN A 95 -26.00 -1.61 -4.27
CA GLN A 95 -24.65 -2.10 -4.51
C GLN A 95 -24.66 -3.48 -5.19
N ILE A 96 -25.51 -4.41 -4.74
CA ILE A 96 -25.65 -5.73 -5.36
C ILE A 96 -26.19 -5.62 -6.78
N LYS A 97 -27.22 -4.79 -6.98
CA LYS A 97 -27.77 -4.54 -8.32
C LYS A 97 -26.66 -4.02 -9.25
N GLN A 98 -25.88 -3.06 -8.78
CA GLN A 98 -24.75 -2.51 -9.55
C GLN A 98 -23.72 -3.57 -9.87
N ALA A 99 -23.32 -4.37 -8.88
CA ALA A 99 -22.32 -5.44 -9.05
C ALA A 99 -22.83 -6.55 -10.01
N LEU A 100 -24.11 -6.91 -9.96
CA LEU A 100 -24.73 -7.85 -10.93
C LEU A 100 -24.74 -7.25 -12.33
N LEU A 101 -25.07 -5.97 -12.48
CA LEU A 101 -25.01 -5.28 -13.76
C LEU A 101 -23.57 -5.28 -14.33
N GLU A 102 -22.55 -5.14 -13.52
CA GLU A 102 -21.15 -5.22 -13.93
C GLU A 102 -20.75 -6.62 -14.41
N ILE A 103 -21.25 -7.68 -13.75
CA ILE A 103 -21.01 -9.08 -14.16
C ILE A 103 -21.66 -9.39 -15.51
N TYR A 104 -22.90 -8.92 -15.73
CA TYR A 104 -23.71 -9.26 -16.91
C TYR A 104 -23.68 -8.19 -18.00
N SER A 105 -23.40 -6.94 -17.66
CA SER A 105 -23.27 -5.86 -18.63
C SER A 105 -21.86 -5.73 -19.17
N ALA A 106 -21.76 -5.00 -20.25
CA ALA A 106 -20.51 -4.78 -20.91
C ALA A 106 -19.57 -3.77 -20.22
N LYS A 107 -20.01 -3.05 -19.17
CA LYS A 107 -19.19 -1.94 -18.61
C LYS A 107 -18.80 -2.19 -17.16
N TRP A 108 -17.51 -1.98 -16.87
CA TRP A 108 -16.98 -1.94 -15.52
C TRP A 108 -17.27 -0.58 -14.86
N SER A 109 -17.68 -0.61 -13.60
CA SER A 109 -17.87 0.59 -12.79
C SER A 109 -16.68 0.78 -11.85
N THR A 110 -16.24 2.03 -11.70
CA THR A 110 -15.20 2.42 -10.73
C THR A 110 -15.67 2.34 -9.27
N ASN A 111 -16.97 2.06 -9.04
CA ASN A 111 -17.54 1.91 -7.70
C ASN A 111 -17.69 0.43 -7.28
N SER A 112 -16.89 -0.46 -7.86
CA SER A 112 -16.97 -1.88 -7.55
C SER A 112 -16.75 -2.14 -6.06
N SER A 113 -17.75 -2.79 -5.41
CA SER A 113 -17.65 -3.25 -4.02
C SER A 113 -16.58 -4.33 -3.81
N LEU A 114 -16.04 -4.89 -4.91
CA LEU A 114 -15.02 -5.93 -4.89
C LEU A 114 -13.79 -5.57 -4.06
N LEU A 115 -13.40 -4.29 -4.11
CA LEU A 115 -12.14 -3.82 -3.55
C LEU A 115 -12.31 -3.04 -2.25
N LYS A 116 -13.54 -2.95 -1.76
CA LYS A 116 -13.79 -2.38 -0.45
C LYS A 116 -13.36 -3.35 0.64
N MET A 117 -12.51 -2.89 1.54
CA MET A 117 -12.17 -3.67 2.72
C MET A 117 -13.30 -3.49 3.76
N GLU A 118 -14.23 -4.46 3.81
CA GLU A 118 -15.43 -4.40 4.67
C GLU A 118 -15.17 -4.80 6.12
N ARG A 119 -13.92 -5.19 6.45
CA ARG A 119 -13.54 -5.76 7.75
C ARG A 119 -12.37 -5.01 8.37
N ASN A 120 -12.16 -5.22 9.66
CA ASN A 120 -10.97 -4.76 10.37
C ASN A 120 -9.68 -5.15 9.63
N VAL A 121 -8.64 -4.33 9.76
CA VAL A 121 -7.34 -4.51 9.09
C VAL A 121 -6.49 -5.66 9.69
N TRP A 122 -7.13 -6.76 10.13
CA TRP A 122 -6.40 -7.96 10.51
C TRP A 122 -5.51 -8.44 9.36
N PRO A 123 -4.29 -8.90 9.63
CA PRO A 123 -3.40 -9.41 8.57
C PRO A 123 -4.04 -10.47 7.69
N SER A 124 -4.88 -11.35 8.26
CA SER A 124 -5.66 -12.34 7.52
C SER A 124 -6.66 -11.70 6.57
N ASN A 125 -7.35 -10.64 6.99
CA ASN A 125 -8.31 -9.93 6.16
C ASN A 125 -7.61 -9.16 5.03
N VAL A 126 -6.45 -8.55 5.32
CA VAL A 126 -5.62 -7.90 4.29
C VAL A 126 -5.13 -8.92 3.27
N ARG A 127 -4.66 -10.09 3.72
CA ARG A 127 -4.25 -11.20 2.83
C ARG A 127 -5.39 -11.68 1.95
N GLU A 128 -6.58 -11.88 2.51
CA GLU A 128 -7.77 -12.25 1.75
C GLU A 128 -8.17 -11.16 0.74
N TRP A 129 -8.06 -9.90 1.12
CA TRP A 129 -8.34 -8.79 0.23
C TRP A 129 -7.35 -8.74 -0.95
N LEU A 130 -6.04 -8.92 -0.71
CA LEU A 130 -5.02 -9.01 -1.76
C LEU A 130 -5.29 -10.20 -2.71
N LYS A 131 -5.70 -11.35 -2.18
CA LYS A 131 -6.10 -12.50 -3.01
C LYS A 131 -7.32 -12.19 -3.89
N ARG A 132 -8.28 -11.40 -3.42
CA ARG A 132 -9.46 -11.02 -4.22
C ARG A 132 -9.09 -10.26 -5.47
N ILE A 133 -8.09 -9.39 -5.41
CA ILE A 133 -7.58 -8.65 -6.57
C ILE A 133 -6.60 -9.45 -7.42
N GLY A 134 -6.35 -10.72 -7.07
CA GLY A 134 -5.54 -11.64 -7.85
C GLY A 134 -4.07 -11.75 -7.44
N VAL A 135 -3.66 -11.12 -6.34
CA VAL A 135 -2.29 -11.25 -5.81
C VAL A 135 -2.03 -12.69 -5.39
N GLU A 136 -0.91 -13.26 -5.82
CA GLU A 136 -0.52 -14.62 -5.47
C GLU A 136 0.07 -14.70 -4.04
N GLU A 137 -0.14 -15.84 -3.36
CA GLU A 137 0.36 -16.06 -2.00
C GLU A 137 1.87 -15.81 -1.85
N ARG A 138 2.66 -16.24 -2.84
CA ARG A 138 4.11 -16.03 -2.85
C ARG A 138 4.53 -14.55 -2.84
N ASP A 139 3.71 -13.65 -3.34
CA ASP A 139 3.99 -12.21 -3.37
C ASP A 139 3.67 -11.52 -2.05
N MET A 140 3.00 -12.23 -1.15
CA MET A 140 2.66 -11.79 0.21
C MET A 140 3.59 -12.37 1.29
N SER A 141 4.66 -13.10 0.90
CA SER A 141 5.61 -13.71 1.85
C SER A 141 6.26 -12.70 2.79
N TRP A 142 6.43 -11.45 2.35
CA TRP A 142 6.97 -10.35 3.15
C TRP A 142 6.18 -10.08 4.45
N MET A 143 4.89 -10.47 4.52
CA MET A 143 4.08 -10.32 5.73
C MET A 143 4.67 -11.08 6.93
N SER A 144 5.49 -12.10 6.67
CA SER A 144 6.21 -12.88 7.67
C SER A 144 7.65 -12.42 7.88
N ASP A 145 8.11 -11.39 7.17
CA ASP A 145 9.43 -10.82 7.37
C ASP A 145 9.46 -10.00 8.68
N PRO A 146 10.63 -9.85 9.33
CA PRO A 146 10.78 -8.97 10.48
C PRO A 146 10.35 -7.55 10.18
N ALA A 147 9.54 -6.94 11.06
CA ALA A 147 9.00 -5.59 10.88
C ALA A 147 10.09 -4.51 10.90
N SER A 148 11.20 -4.79 11.61
CA SER A 148 12.39 -3.94 11.63
C SER A 148 13.65 -4.79 11.72
N PRO A 149 14.84 -4.27 11.36
CA PRO A 149 16.09 -5.03 11.43
C PRO A 149 16.37 -5.57 12.84
N GLY A 150 16.49 -6.89 12.96
CA GLY A 150 16.75 -7.56 14.23
C GLY A 150 15.52 -7.77 15.13
N ALA A 151 14.33 -7.35 14.70
CA ALA A 151 13.09 -7.62 15.45
C ALA A 151 12.70 -9.11 15.34
N SER A 152 12.14 -9.64 16.44
CA SER A 152 11.46 -10.94 16.44
C SER A 152 10.06 -10.85 15.85
N ASP A 153 9.44 -9.67 15.91
CA ASP A 153 8.10 -9.43 15.44
C ASP A 153 8.06 -9.23 13.92
N THR A 154 7.07 -9.86 13.30
CA THR A 154 6.85 -9.75 11.86
C THR A 154 5.90 -8.59 11.55
N TYR A 155 5.84 -8.18 10.28
CA TYR A 155 4.84 -7.22 9.82
C TYR A 155 3.40 -7.65 10.17
N SER A 156 3.09 -8.94 10.01
CA SER A 156 1.77 -9.47 10.38
C SER A 156 1.50 -9.38 11.88
N SER A 157 2.47 -9.73 12.75
CA SER A 157 2.25 -9.67 14.19
C SER A 157 2.08 -8.23 14.68
N ARG A 158 2.82 -7.27 14.10
CA ARG A 158 2.69 -5.85 14.46
C ARG A 158 1.34 -5.26 14.08
N LEU A 159 0.82 -5.62 12.89
CA LEU A 159 -0.51 -5.17 12.50
C LEU A 159 -1.60 -5.85 13.35
N ALA A 160 -1.46 -7.15 13.68
CA ALA A 160 -2.38 -7.84 14.57
C ALA A 160 -2.44 -7.19 15.94
N GLU A 161 -1.28 -6.87 16.53
CA GLU A 161 -1.17 -6.17 17.82
C GLU A 161 -1.90 -4.81 17.79
N LEU A 162 -1.80 -4.04 16.69
CA LEU A 162 -2.55 -2.79 16.53
C LEU A 162 -4.07 -2.99 16.58
N VAL A 163 -4.56 -4.05 15.92
CA VAL A 163 -6.01 -4.36 15.92
C VAL A 163 -6.47 -4.81 17.30
N GLU A 164 -5.67 -5.65 17.99
CA GLU A 164 -5.94 -6.10 19.37
C GLU A 164 -6.01 -4.92 20.34
N GLU A 165 -5.06 -4.00 20.27
CA GLU A 165 -5.01 -2.82 21.14
C GLU A 165 -6.16 -1.86 20.83
N ARG A 166 -6.47 -1.66 19.56
CA ARG A 166 -7.54 -0.77 19.10
C ARG A 166 -8.94 -1.22 19.53
N ASN A 167 -9.22 -2.54 19.54
CA ASN A 167 -10.56 -3.04 19.72
C ASN A 167 -11.18 -2.65 21.07
N PRO A 168 -10.54 -2.89 22.23
CA PRO A 168 -11.09 -2.46 23.52
C PRO A 168 -11.24 -0.92 23.61
N ILE A 169 -10.27 -0.16 23.08
CA ILE A 169 -10.31 1.31 23.09
C ILE A 169 -11.50 1.82 22.28
N ALA A 170 -11.77 1.26 21.11
CA ALA A 170 -12.92 1.64 20.29
C ALA A 170 -14.29 1.30 20.92
N HIS A 171 -14.30 0.38 21.89
CA HIS A 171 -15.47 0.05 22.68
C HIS A 171 -15.54 0.80 24.04
N GLY A 172 -14.72 1.86 24.20
CA GLY A 172 -14.73 2.74 25.39
C GLY A 172 -14.02 2.15 26.59
N GLN A 173 -13.21 1.11 26.42
CA GLN A 173 -12.38 0.56 27.49
C GLN A 173 -11.05 1.31 27.58
N SER A 174 -10.54 1.44 28.78
CA SER A 174 -9.19 2.01 28.98
C SER A 174 -8.12 1.06 28.45
N PRO A 175 -7.04 1.56 27.83
CA PRO A 175 -5.91 0.75 27.41
C PRO A 175 -5.32 -0.04 28.59
N GLN A 176 -5.02 -1.33 28.36
CA GLN A 176 -4.39 -2.16 29.39
C GLN A 176 -2.93 -1.76 29.64
N ARG A 177 -2.27 -1.22 28.64
CA ARG A 177 -0.90 -0.68 28.70
C ARG A 177 -0.84 0.67 27.99
N VAL A 178 0.13 1.48 28.36
CA VAL A 178 0.40 2.78 27.73
C VAL A 178 1.85 2.80 27.29
N LEU A 179 2.07 2.68 25.99
CA LEU A 179 3.42 2.72 25.40
C LEU A 179 3.99 4.14 25.44
N SER A 180 5.32 4.24 25.34
CA SER A 180 5.99 5.52 25.19
C SER A 180 5.73 6.11 23.80
N ALA A 181 5.84 7.45 23.68
CA ALA A 181 5.74 8.12 22.39
C ALA A 181 6.79 7.61 21.37
N ALA A 182 8.00 7.29 21.85
CA ALA A 182 9.05 6.72 20.98
C ALA A 182 8.65 5.34 20.44
N THR A 183 8.12 4.47 21.30
CA THR A 183 7.62 3.13 20.92
C THR A 183 6.45 3.25 19.94
N MET A 184 5.52 4.18 20.20
CA MET A 184 4.39 4.43 19.30
C MET A 184 4.83 4.92 17.91
N LYS A 185 5.85 5.77 17.84
CA LYS A 185 6.41 6.23 16.56
C LYS A 185 7.09 5.10 15.79
N SER A 186 7.82 4.21 16.48
CA SER A 186 8.39 3.01 15.84
C SER A 186 7.28 2.13 15.28
N TRP A 187 6.24 1.88 16.08
CA TRP A 187 5.10 1.08 15.67
C TRP A 187 4.32 1.69 14.49
N LEU A 188 4.12 3.03 14.52
CA LEU A 188 3.54 3.76 13.40
C LEU A 188 4.34 3.58 12.11
N THR A 189 5.68 3.62 12.19
CA THR A 189 6.57 3.40 11.04
C THR A 189 6.44 1.97 10.51
N GLU A 190 6.39 0.96 11.38
CA GLU A 190 6.20 -0.44 11.00
C GLU A 190 4.84 -0.68 10.32
N CYS A 191 3.78 0.01 10.77
CA CYS A 191 2.47 -0.01 10.12
C CYS A 191 2.48 0.69 8.76
N GLU A 192 3.17 1.82 8.65
CA GLU A 192 3.34 2.52 7.38
C GLU A 192 4.09 1.66 6.36
N ASP A 193 5.19 1.02 6.77
CA ASP A 193 5.96 0.10 5.94
C ASP A 193 5.11 -1.11 5.49
N PHE A 194 4.22 -1.61 6.36
CA PHE A 194 3.26 -2.65 5.99
C PHE A 194 2.34 -2.17 4.86
N MET A 195 1.77 -0.96 4.97
CA MET A 195 0.87 -0.41 3.95
C MET A 195 1.62 -0.13 2.64
N GLU A 196 2.86 0.33 2.72
CA GLU A 196 3.72 0.53 1.55
C GLU A 196 4.03 -0.81 0.85
N ASN A 197 4.31 -1.87 1.60
CA ASN A 197 4.48 -3.20 1.03
C ASN A 197 3.19 -3.73 0.38
N CYS A 198 2.01 -3.44 0.93
CA CYS A 198 0.73 -3.73 0.27
C CYS A 198 0.64 -3.02 -1.08
N ALA A 199 0.91 -1.71 -1.13
CA ALA A 199 0.88 -0.92 -2.36
C ALA A 199 1.85 -1.49 -3.41
N MET A 200 3.11 -1.73 -3.03
CA MET A 200 4.12 -2.31 -3.92
C MET A 200 3.73 -3.71 -4.43
N THR A 201 3.05 -4.50 -3.61
CA THR A 201 2.57 -5.84 -4.00
C THR A 201 1.46 -5.75 -5.05
N VAL A 202 0.51 -4.84 -4.86
CA VAL A 202 -0.56 -4.56 -5.83
C VAL A 202 0.01 -4.03 -7.15
N GLU A 203 0.92 -3.06 -7.10
CA GLU A 203 1.59 -2.51 -8.28
C GLU A 203 2.37 -3.59 -9.05
N LEU A 204 3.09 -4.46 -8.35
CA LEU A 204 3.79 -5.59 -8.95
C LEU A 204 2.81 -6.53 -9.67
N HIS A 205 1.69 -6.86 -9.01
CA HIS A 205 0.64 -7.70 -9.59
C HIS A 205 0.05 -7.06 -10.85
N LEU A 206 -0.39 -5.81 -10.78
CA LEU A 206 -0.95 -5.09 -11.92
C LEU A 206 0.04 -4.97 -13.09
N SER A 207 1.33 -4.76 -12.77
CA SER A 207 2.39 -4.65 -13.78
C SER A 207 2.60 -5.96 -14.56
N ARG A 208 2.44 -7.11 -13.91
CA ARG A 208 2.58 -8.42 -14.57
C ARG A 208 1.51 -8.66 -15.65
N HIS A 209 0.31 -8.18 -15.42
CA HIS A 209 -0.79 -8.30 -16.38
C HIS A 209 -0.71 -7.28 -17.53
N HIS A 210 0.14 -6.24 -17.40
CA HIS A 210 0.19 -5.13 -18.36
C HIS A 210 1.58 -4.81 -18.89
N VAL A 211 2.51 -5.76 -18.82
CA VAL A 211 3.95 -5.63 -19.19
C VAL A 211 4.18 -4.96 -20.55
N ALA A 212 3.36 -5.25 -21.55
CA ALA A 212 3.55 -4.73 -22.89
C ALA A 212 3.40 -3.20 -23.02
N ARG A 213 2.87 -2.52 -21.99
CA ARG A 213 2.55 -1.08 -22.01
C ARG A 213 3.29 -0.26 -20.97
N ILE A 214 4.23 -0.89 -20.22
CA ILE A 214 4.97 -0.19 -19.18
C ILE A 214 6.14 0.57 -19.82
N ALA A 215 6.15 1.87 -19.62
CA ALA A 215 7.20 2.73 -20.14
C ALA A 215 8.51 2.58 -19.34
N ARG A 216 9.65 2.62 -20.04
CA ARG A 216 10.95 2.72 -19.38
C ARG A 216 11.11 4.11 -18.79
N LEU A 217 11.51 4.16 -17.51
CA LEU A 217 11.79 5.43 -16.83
C LEU A 217 12.97 6.17 -17.46
N GLY A 218 13.97 5.40 -17.95
CA GLY A 218 15.13 5.99 -18.59
C GLY A 218 16.06 4.95 -19.24
N VAL A 219 17.12 5.44 -19.87
CA VAL A 219 18.18 4.63 -20.46
C VAL A 219 19.28 4.44 -19.41
N LEU A 220 19.58 3.19 -19.03
CA LEU A 220 20.58 2.90 -18.01
C LEU A 220 22.01 3.08 -18.55
N ASP A 221 22.88 3.65 -17.73
CA ASP A 221 24.33 3.65 -17.98
C ASP A 221 24.95 2.33 -17.48
N ARG A 222 25.13 1.37 -18.39
CA ARG A 222 25.73 0.07 -18.06
C ARG A 222 27.23 0.12 -17.80
N LYS A 223 27.89 1.22 -18.13
CA LYS A 223 29.33 1.38 -17.92
C LYS A 223 29.65 1.83 -16.50
N LEU A 224 28.72 2.53 -15.87
CA LEU A 224 28.88 3.05 -14.51
C LEU A 224 28.38 2.02 -13.49
N LYS A 225 29.28 1.52 -12.65
CA LYS A 225 28.92 0.64 -11.52
C LYS A 225 28.83 1.48 -10.26
N LEU A 226 27.61 1.62 -9.75
CA LEU A 226 27.32 2.22 -8.44
C LEU A 226 27.00 1.13 -7.42
N SER A 227 26.54 1.51 -6.23
CA SER A 227 26.07 0.54 -5.24
C SER A 227 24.90 -0.30 -5.79
N ASN A 228 24.67 -1.48 -5.21
CA ASN A 228 23.59 -2.35 -5.65
C ASN A 228 22.17 -1.75 -5.47
N LYS A 229 22.07 -0.66 -4.71
CA LYS A 229 20.82 0.10 -4.50
C LYS A 229 20.79 1.42 -5.30
N THR A 230 21.77 1.68 -6.15
CA THR A 230 21.81 2.92 -6.94
C THR A 230 21.92 2.61 -8.42
N VAL A 231 21.00 3.13 -9.21
CA VAL A 231 20.89 2.90 -10.64
C VAL A 231 21.37 4.13 -11.39
N PRO A 232 22.44 4.02 -12.19
CA PRO A 232 22.86 5.09 -13.07
C PRO A 232 21.98 5.14 -14.32
N VAL A 233 21.40 6.31 -14.59
CA VAL A 233 20.55 6.59 -15.74
C VAL A 233 21.21 7.64 -16.62
N LEU A 234 21.41 7.34 -17.90
CA LEU A 234 21.99 8.29 -18.88
C LEU A 234 21.03 9.40 -19.19
N VAL A 235 19.77 9.05 -19.47
CA VAL A 235 18.71 10.02 -19.81
C VAL A 235 17.40 9.53 -19.24
N LEU A 236 16.68 10.41 -18.54
CA LEU A 236 15.32 10.17 -18.08
C LEU A 236 14.32 10.32 -19.23
N ASN A 237 13.50 9.32 -19.47
CA ASN A 237 12.40 9.39 -20.43
C ASN A 237 11.13 10.02 -19.82
N HIS A 238 11.01 9.97 -18.48
CA HIS A 238 9.88 10.48 -17.71
C HIS A 238 10.37 11.20 -16.47
N GLN A 239 9.51 12.07 -15.93
CA GLN A 239 9.76 12.69 -14.63
C GLN A 239 9.89 11.60 -13.56
N VAL A 240 10.77 11.80 -12.59
CA VAL A 240 10.95 10.95 -11.41
C VAL A 240 11.02 11.81 -10.15
N ARG A 241 10.40 11.32 -9.07
CA ARG A 241 10.39 11.96 -7.75
C ARG A 241 10.88 11.00 -6.68
N VAL A 242 11.47 11.55 -5.62
CA VAL A 242 11.71 10.78 -4.40
C VAL A 242 10.36 10.35 -3.83
N GLY A 243 10.24 9.05 -3.52
CA GLY A 243 8.97 8.44 -3.10
C GLY A 243 8.25 7.67 -4.20
N ASP A 244 8.56 7.91 -5.49
CA ASP A 244 7.94 7.16 -6.58
C ASP A 244 8.28 5.68 -6.50
N HIS A 245 7.33 4.84 -6.90
CA HIS A 245 7.55 3.41 -7.09
C HIS A 245 8.02 3.13 -8.51
N VAL A 246 8.99 2.25 -8.64
CA VAL A 246 9.58 1.85 -9.92
C VAL A 246 9.72 0.34 -10.01
N LEU A 247 9.54 -0.20 -11.21
CA LEU A 247 9.72 -1.62 -11.48
C LEU A 247 11.15 -1.90 -11.92
N LEU A 248 11.75 -2.91 -11.30
CA LEU A 248 13.10 -3.38 -11.57
C LEU A 248 13.06 -4.70 -12.34
N GLY A 249 13.87 -4.84 -13.38
CA GLY A 249 14.01 -6.09 -14.13
C GLY A 249 13.99 -5.94 -15.65
N SER A 250 14.02 -7.04 -16.37
CA SER A 250 13.80 -7.09 -17.82
C SER A 250 12.32 -7.32 -18.14
N GLN A 251 11.95 -7.21 -19.43
CA GLN A 251 10.58 -7.51 -19.85
C GLN A 251 10.21 -8.99 -19.66
N SER A 252 11.19 -9.89 -19.59
CA SER A 252 11.00 -11.33 -19.43
C SER A 252 11.24 -11.85 -18.03
N GLU A 253 11.88 -11.06 -17.14
CA GLU A 253 12.20 -11.47 -15.77
C GLU A 253 11.18 -10.96 -14.76
N ARG A 254 11.12 -11.64 -13.59
CA ARG A 254 10.30 -11.20 -12.45
C ARG A 254 10.69 -9.78 -12.06
N LYS A 255 9.76 -8.86 -12.22
CA LYS A 255 9.94 -7.47 -11.79
C LYS A 255 9.77 -7.38 -10.29
N LYS A 256 10.59 -6.55 -9.66
CA LYS A 256 10.44 -6.14 -8.27
C LYS A 256 10.04 -4.68 -8.25
N VAL A 257 9.17 -4.30 -7.34
CA VAL A 257 8.88 -2.89 -7.08
C VAL A 257 9.86 -2.37 -6.03
N ALA A 258 10.39 -1.20 -6.26
CA ALA A 258 11.24 -0.48 -5.32
C ALA A 258 10.85 0.98 -5.27
N LYS A 259 10.98 1.60 -4.10
CA LYS A 259 10.77 3.04 -3.91
C LYS A 259 12.03 3.80 -4.25
N VAL A 260 11.88 4.93 -4.92
CA VAL A 260 12.97 5.90 -5.15
C VAL A 260 13.28 6.59 -3.82
N THR A 261 14.48 6.38 -3.31
CA THR A 261 14.91 6.93 -2.00
C THR A 261 15.77 8.19 -2.13
N SER A 262 16.42 8.37 -3.29
CA SER A 262 17.21 9.56 -3.58
C SER A 262 17.37 9.75 -5.08
N ILE A 263 17.58 11.01 -5.50
CA ILE A 263 17.88 11.38 -6.87
C ILE A 263 19.07 12.31 -6.84
N MET A 264 20.12 12.02 -7.61
CA MET A 264 21.32 12.83 -7.69
C MET A 264 21.70 13.09 -9.14
N SER A 265 22.13 14.31 -9.45
CA SER A 265 22.70 14.69 -10.74
C SER A 265 23.78 15.75 -10.54
N GLY A 266 24.91 15.61 -11.23
CA GLY A 266 26.03 16.55 -11.11
C GLY A 266 26.58 16.71 -9.67
N GLY A 267 26.41 15.68 -8.80
CA GLY A 267 26.81 15.72 -7.39
C GLY A 267 25.82 16.40 -6.45
N MET A 268 24.68 16.90 -6.97
CA MET A 268 23.62 17.51 -6.17
C MET A 268 22.44 16.58 -5.99
N ALA A 269 21.75 16.69 -4.83
CA ALA A 269 20.53 15.96 -4.54
C ALA A 269 19.29 16.74 -5.00
N PHE A 270 18.31 16.02 -5.52
CA PHE A 270 17.04 16.57 -6.00
C PHE A 270 15.87 15.79 -5.40
N ASN A 271 14.73 16.46 -5.21
CA ASN A 271 13.48 15.78 -4.83
C ASN A 271 12.73 15.27 -6.05
N ASP A 272 12.89 15.93 -7.20
CA ASP A 272 12.33 15.52 -8.47
C ASP A 272 13.22 15.98 -9.63
N LEU A 273 13.14 15.27 -10.75
CA LEU A 273 13.78 15.65 -12.01
C LEU A 273 12.82 15.41 -13.18
N PRO A 274 12.76 16.35 -14.17
CA PRO A 274 11.91 16.20 -15.35
C PRO A 274 12.47 15.16 -16.33
N ALA A 275 11.65 14.76 -17.30
CA ALA A 275 12.09 14.02 -18.48
C ALA A 275 13.18 14.78 -19.25
N GLY A 276 14.07 14.06 -19.90
CA GLY A 276 15.20 14.63 -20.66
C GLY A 276 16.42 14.96 -19.82
N HIS A 277 16.36 14.84 -18.49
CA HIS A 277 17.51 15.09 -17.63
C HIS A 277 18.57 13.98 -17.81
N GLU A 278 19.84 14.39 -17.91
CA GLU A 278 20.95 13.49 -18.21
C GLU A 278 21.79 13.16 -16.96
N ARG A 279 22.43 11.99 -16.97
CA ARG A 279 23.41 11.53 -15.97
C ARG A 279 22.88 11.58 -14.55
N VAL A 280 21.77 10.86 -14.33
CA VAL A 280 21.09 10.78 -13.04
C VAL A 280 21.48 9.49 -12.31
N ALA A 281 21.71 9.57 -11.00
CA ALA A 281 21.83 8.43 -10.11
C ALA A 281 20.56 8.33 -9.26
N ILE A 282 19.81 7.22 -9.38
CA ILE A 282 18.58 6.97 -8.66
C ILE A 282 18.83 5.95 -7.56
N GLY A 283 18.71 6.35 -6.30
CA GLY A 283 18.74 5.48 -5.14
C GLY A 283 17.43 4.74 -4.98
N LEU A 284 17.48 3.45 -4.59
CA LEU A 284 16.33 2.56 -4.48
C LEU A 284 16.26 1.90 -3.13
N SER A 285 15.05 1.63 -2.63
CA SER A 285 14.82 0.90 -1.38
C SER A 285 15.26 -0.57 -1.46
N LYS A 286 15.30 -1.15 -2.67
CA LYS A 286 15.70 -2.56 -2.91
C LYS A 286 16.87 -2.64 -3.88
N PRO A 287 17.73 -3.69 -3.78
CA PRO A 287 18.82 -3.88 -4.72
C PRO A 287 18.33 -4.04 -6.16
N HIS A 288 18.97 -3.34 -7.08
CA HIS A 288 18.76 -3.48 -8.51
C HIS A 288 19.49 -4.72 -9.03
N GLN A 289 18.72 -5.63 -9.61
CA GLN A 289 19.21 -6.80 -10.33
C GLN A 289 18.46 -6.87 -11.65
N GLY A 290 19.06 -6.43 -12.74
CA GLY A 290 18.42 -6.50 -14.04
C GLY A 290 18.74 -5.35 -14.98
N SER A 291 18.14 -5.38 -16.16
CA SER A 291 18.48 -4.52 -17.29
C SER A 291 17.53 -3.35 -17.54
N GLY A 292 16.60 -3.08 -16.65
CA GLY A 292 15.63 -2.02 -16.88
C GLY A 292 15.06 -1.39 -15.61
N LEU A 293 14.69 -0.12 -15.74
CA LEU A 293 13.97 0.66 -14.76
C LEU A 293 12.70 1.17 -15.46
N TYR A 294 11.54 0.86 -14.91
CA TYR A 294 10.26 1.16 -15.54
C TYR A 294 9.34 1.88 -14.56
N LEU A 295 8.40 2.67 -15.10
CA LEU A 295 7.33 3.25 -14.29
C LEU A 295 6.43 2.16 -13.72
N THR A 296 5.89 2.38 -12.53
CA THR A 296 4.74 1.60 -12.05
C THR A 296 3.48 2.01 -12.82
N PRO A 297 2.52 1.10 -12.91
CA PRO A 297 1.26 1.37 -13.61
C PRO A 297 0.46 2.50 -12.96
#